data_ff2420df6f07f8a1a28e663293e16b13
#
_entry.id   ff2420df6f07f8a1a28e663293e16b13
#
_cell.length_a   1.000
_cell.length_b   1.000
_cell.length_c   1.000
_cell.angle_alpha   90.00
_cell.angle_beta   90.00
_cell.angle_gamma   90.00
#
_symmetry.space_group_name_H-M   'P 1'
#
loop_
_entity.id
_entity.type
_entity.pdbx_description
1 polymer ?
#
loop_
_entity_poly.entity_id
_entity_poly.type
_entity_poly.pdbx_seq_one_letter_code
_entity_poly.pdbx_strand_id
1 'polypeptide(L)'
;MRQNMASLWALIKKDLIQEWRSKDIISAMLAFAVLTLFIFNYALSLSPQAQASIATGIVWVLVVFAGTLGINRSFSAEQDQDCFDALLLGAPDLSLVYLAKMLSNFLIMALLALFLLPVYSLLYNYSLFNGLFVGLILLGARAYSAMATLLAGLSVQTRMRDMLLPVLLFPLLMPVNIAVVKAGTAILEGLPFADISIWFTLLAAYAVIITTISSMVFEYVIKE
;
A
#
# COMPACT_ATOMS: atom_id res chain seq x y z
N MET A 1 1.15 23.97 -15.46
CA MET A 1 1.74 22.61 -15.39
C MET A 1 3.04 22.56 -14.58
N ARG A 2 4.08 23.36 -14.87
CA ARG A 2 5.36 23.32 -14.10
C ARG A 2 5.19 23.62 -12.60
N GLN A 3 4.31 24.54 -12.23
CA GLN A 3 4.07 24.93 -10.84
C GLN A 3 3.39 23.80 -10.05
N ASN A 4 2.41 23.11 -10.64
CA ASN A 4 1.72 21.97 -10.01
C ASN A 4 2.64 20.76 -9.79
N MET A 5 3.56 20.50 -10.73
CA MET A 5 4.57 19.44 -10.55
C MET A 5 5.58 19.76 -9.44
N ALA A 6 5.99 21.04 -9.32
CA ALA A 6 6.89 21.46 -8.25
C ALA A 6 6.21 21.35 -6.87
N SER A 7 4.93 21.73 -6.77
CA SER A 7 4.14 21.61 -5.54
C SER A 7 3.93 20.13 -5.16
N LEU A 8 3.57 19.27 -6.10
CA LEU A 8 3.41 17.83 -5.88
C LEU A 8 4.70 17.20 -5.36
N TRP A 9 5.84 17.52 -6.00
CA TRP A 9 7.14 16.99 -5.56
C TRP A 9 7.54 17.49 -4.17
N ALA A 10 7.25 18.77 -3.85
CA ALA A 10 7.52 19.35 -2.53
C ALA A 10 6.71 18.64 -1.43
N LEU A 11 5.43 18.31 -1.70
CA LEU A 11 4.56 17.58 -0.78
C LEU A 11 5.06 16.16 -0.54
N ILE A 12 5.37 15.41 -1.61
CA ILE A 12 5.94 14.06 -1.50
C ILE A 12 7.23 14.07 -0.69
N LYS A 13 8.12 15.01 -1.00
CA LYS A 13 9.40 15.15 -0.29
C LYS A 13 9.20 15.46 1.19
N LYS A 14 8.25 16.33 1.53
CA LYS A 14 7.87 16.66 2.91
C LYS A 14 7.44 15.40 3.65
N ASP A 15 6.48 14.64 3.09
CA ASP A 15 5.92 13.43 3.70
C ASP A 15 7.00 12.37 3.92
N LEU A 16 7.82 12.09 2.89
CA LEU A 16 8.90 11.11 3.00
C LEU A 16 9.97 11.51 4.02
N ILE A 17 10.33 12.80 4.11
CA ILE A 17 11.29 13.29 5.11
C ILE A 17 10.70 13.16 6.53
N GLN A 18 9.43 13.48 6.70
CA GLN A 18 8.73 13.37 7.98
C GLN A 18 8.72 11.91 8.47
N GLU A 19 8.32 10.97 7.61
CA GLU A 19 8.31 9.54 7.90
C GLU A 19 9.72 9.00 8.20
N TRP A 20 10.71 9.43 7.42
CA TRP A 20 12.10 9.01 7.63
C TRP A 20 12.72 9.57 8.92
N ARG A 21 12.30 10.76 9.35
CA ARG A 21 12.78 11.39 10.58
C ARG A 21 12.16 10.80 11.83
N SER A 22 10.86 10.52 11.81
CA SER A 22 10.16 9.95 12.97
C SER A 22 10.59 8.49 13.20
N LYS A 23 10.88 7.74 12.15
CA LYS A 23 11.21 6.30 12.15
C LYS A 23 10.15 5.41 12.83
N ASP A 24 9.23 5.99 13.58
CA ASP A 24 8.27 5.25 14.41
C ASP A 24 7.31 4.42 13.58
N ILE A 25 6.82 4.97 12.47
CA ILE A 25 5.86 4.30 11.58
C ILE A 25 6.55 3.19 10.83
N ILE A 26 7.69 3.50 10.18
CA ILE A 26 8.45 2.52 9.41
C ILE A 26 8.94 1.38 10.29
N SER A 27 9.45 1.68 11.51
CA SER A 27 9.92 0.64 12.43
C SER A 27 8.79 -0.25 12.93
N ALA A 28 7.60 0.33 13.20
CA ALA A 28 6.43 -0.45 13.60
C ALA A 28 5.93 -1.36 12.47
N MET A 29 5.88 -0.86 11.23
CA MET A 29 5.53 -1.66 10.04
C MET A 29 6.51 -2.81 9.82
N LEU A 30 7.81 -2.53 9.87
CA LEU A 30 8.86 -3.54 9.69
C LEU A 30 8.84 -4.57 10.83
N ALA A 31 8.75 -4.12 12.08
CA ALA A 31 8.68 -5.02 13.22
C ALA A 31 7.47 -5.96 13.13
N PHE A 32 6.28 -5.41 12.85
CA PHE A 32 5.08 -6.21 12.64
C PHE A 32 5.25 -7.23 11.51
N ALA A 33 5.73 -6.79 10.35
CA ALA A 33 5.87 -7.66 9.18
C ALA A 33 6.90 -8.77 9.40
N VAL A 34 8.06 -8.45 9.99
CA VAL A 34 9.12 -9.43 10.28
C VAL A 34 8.68 -10.41 11.35
N LEU A 35 8.10 -9.95 12.46
CA LEU A 35 7.60 -10.83 13.53
C LEU A 35 6.52 -11.79 13.00
N THR A 36 5.58 -11.28 12.23
CA THR A 36 4.51 -12.09 11.65
C THR A 36 5.08 -13.10 10.65
N LEU A 37 6.09 -12.71 9.85
CA LEU A 37 6.77 -13.62 8.94
C LEU A 37 7.48 -14.76 9.69
N PHE A 38 8.13 -14.46 10.82
CA PHE A 38 8.71 -15.49 11.67
C PHE A 38 7.65 -16.43 12.24
N ILE A 39 6.52 -15.91 12.70
CA ILE A 39 5.41 -16.73 13.21
C ILE A 39 4.91 -17.68 12.11
N PHE A 40 4.70 -17.19 10.90
CA PHE A 40 4.28 -18.04 9.77
C PHE A 40 5.34 -19.09 9.41
N ASN A 41 6.61 -18.73 9.46
CA ASN A 41 7.69 -19.67 9.19
C ASN A 41 7.71 -20.84 10.18
N TYR A 42 7.52 -20.57 11.48
CA TYR A 42 7.47 -21.61 12.51
C TYR A 42 6.14 -22.39 12.53
N ALA A 43 5.02 -21.71 12.21
CA ALA A 43 3.70 -22.33 12.24
C ALA A 43 3.42 -23.22 11.02
N LEU A 44 4.02 -22.89 9.87
CA LEU A 44 3.76 -23.57 8.61
C LEU A 44 4.98 -24.41 8.20
N SER A 45 4.90 -25.71 8.39
CA SER A 45 5.89 -26.66 7.86
C SER A 45 5.63 -26.91 6.37
N LEU A 46 6.03 -25.94 5.51
CA LEU A 46 5.73 -25.98 4.09
C LEU A 46 6.67 -26.91 3.33
N SER A 47 6.11 -27.82 2.55
CA SER A 47 6.87 -28.53 1.52
C SER A 47 7.31 -27.56 0.40
N PRO A 48 8.36 -27.83 -0.37
CA PRO A 48 8.78 -26.97 -1.47
C PRO A 48 7.67 -26.65 -2.48
N GLN A 49 6.78 -27.62 -2.73
CA GLN A 49 5.64 -27.44 -3.63
C GLN A 49 4.57 -26.50 -3.05
N ALA A 50 4.31 -26.59 -1.74
CA ALA A 50 3.37 -25.73 -1.06
C ALA A 50 3.90 -24.28 -0.90
N GLN A 51 5.21 -24.10 -0.94
CA GLN A 51 5.81 -22.76 -0.86
C GLN A 51 5.40 -21.87 -2.04
N ALA A 52 5.42 -22.36 -3.27
CA ALA A 52 5.02 -21.60 -4.45
C ALA A 52 3.56 -21.09 -4.36
N SER A 53 2.66 -21.95 -3.89
CA SER A 53 1.22 -21.62 -3.81
C SER A 53 0.87 -20.67 -2.65
N ILE A 54 1.65 -20.64 -1.58
CA ILE A 54 1.33 -19.86 -0.36
C ILE A 54 2.17 -18.59 -0.24
N ALA A 55 3.37 -18.56 -0.83
CA ALA A 55 4.33 -17.46 -0.70
C ALA A 55 3.72 -16.09 -1.01
N THR A 56 2.99 -15.97 -2.11
CA THR A 56 2.33 -14.73 -2.51
C THR A 56 1.32 -14.28 -1.47
N GLY A 57 0.52 -15.21 -0.94
CA GLY A 57 -0.47 -14.91 0.09
C GLY A 57 0.18 -14.38 1.36
N ILE A 58 1.24 -15.01 1.84
CA ILE A 58 1.98 -14.57 3.04
C ILE A 58 2.56 -13.16 2.83
N VAL A 59 3.32 -12.95 1.77
CA VAL A 59 3.96 -11.66 1.48
C VAL A 59 2.91 -10.57 1.32
N TRP A 60 1.83 -10.84 0.56
CA TRP A 60 0.80 -9.86 0.30
C TRP A 60 0.00 -9.48 1.54
N VAL A 61 -0.37 -10.45 2.37
CA VAL A 61 -1.04 -10.18 3.65
C VAL A 61 -0.18 -9.29 4.54
N LEU A 62 1.12 -9.54 4.62
CA LEU A 62 2.04 -8.71 5.40
C LEU A 62 2.11 -7.27 4.86
N VAL A 63 2.20 -7.10 3.55
CA VAL A 63 2.20 -5.77 2.90
C VAL A 63 0.90 -5.03 3.20
N VAL A 64 -0.25 -5.70 3.08
CA VAL A 64 -1.58 -5.12 3.32
C VAL A 64 -1.74 -4.69 4.79
N PHE A 65 -1.46 -5.58 5.74
CA PHE A 65 -1.65 -5.27 7.16
C PHE A 65 -0.65 -4.23 7.67
N ALA A 66 0.64 -4.40 7.37
CA ALA A 66 1.64 -3.42 7.75
C ALA A 66 1.40 -2.06 7.06
N GLY A 67 0.99 -2.07 5.78
CA GLY A 67 0.60 -0.87 5.05
C GLY A 67 -0.60 -0.16 5.67
N THR A 68 -1.63 -0.90 6.08
CA THR A 68 -2.80 -0.33 6.78
C THR A 68 -2.37 0.36 8.08
N LEU A 69 -1.53 -0.29 8.90
CA LEU A 69 -1.00 0.30 10.13
C LEU A 69 -0.20 1.57 9.86
N GLY A 70 0.65 1.56 8.83
CA GLY A 70 1.46 2.71 8.46
C GLY A 70 0.63 3.90 8.01
N ILE A 71 -0.30 3.69 7.07
CA ILE A 71 -1.17 4.74 6.53
C ILE A 71 -2.05 5.34 7.63
N ASN A 72 -2.68 4.49 8.47
CA ASN A 72 -3.52 4.97 9.56
C ASN A 72 -2.72 5.87 10.52
N ARG A 73 -1.53 5.44 10.91
CA ARG A 73 -0.68 6.18 11.83
C ARG A 73 -0.14 7.48 11.23
N SER A 74 0.19 7.49 9.94
CA SER A 74 0.66 8.69 9.22
C SER A 74 -0.41 9.78 9.21
N PHE A 75 -1.65 9.45 8.86
CA PHE A 75 -2.76 10.40 8.86
C PHE A 75 -3.13 10.86 10.27
N SER A 76 -3.14 9.96 11.27
CA SER A 76 -3.40 10.30 12.66
C SER A 76 -2.37 11.30 13.21
N ALA A 77 -1.08 11.08 12.92
CA ALA A 77 -0.02 11.98 13.36
C ALA A 77 -0.12 13.39 12.77
N GLU A 78 -0.57 13.53 11.51
CA GLU A 78 -0.79 14.84 10.90
C GLU A 78 -1.99 15.57 11.49
N GLN A 79 -3.04 14.86 11.84
CA GLN A 79 -4.22 15.43 12.48
C GLN A 79 -3.90 15.90 13.90
N ASP A 80 -3.19 15.10 14.68
CA ASP A 80 -2.83 15.43 16.06
C ASP A 80 -1.93 16.68 16.16
N GLN A 81 -1.31 17.10 15.05
CA GLN A 81 -0.47 18.29 14.94
C GLN A 81 -1.18 19.49 14.27
N ASP A 82 -2.48 19.41 13.97
CA ASP A 82 -3.27 20.38 13.20
C ASP A 82 -2.65 20.72 11.81
N CYS A 83 -1.71 19.88 11.37
CA CYS A 83 -1.01 20.08 10.09
C CYS A 83 -1.90 19.77 8.90
N PHE A 84 -2.90 18.89 9.07
CA PHE A 84 -3.81 18.49 8.02
C PHE A 84 -4.70 19.68 7.60
N ASP A 85 -5.31 20.38 8.55
CA ASP A 85 -6.14 21.55 8.28
C ASP A 85 -5.34 22.72 7.67
N ALA A 86 -4.12 22.95 8.17
CA ALA A 86 -3.23 23.96 7.58
C ALA A 86 -2.84 23.62 6.13
N LEU A 87 -2.67 22.34 5.82
CA LEU A 87 -2.37 21.86 4.47
C LEU A 87 -3.55 22.08 3.53
N LEU A 88 -4.78 21.83 4.01
CA LEU A 88 -6.00 22.04 3.24
C LEU A 88 -6.27 23.50 2.93
N LEU A 89 -6.01 24.39 3.89
CA LEU A 89 -6.17 25.84 3.72
C LEU A 89 -5.09 26.46 2.79
N GLY A 90 -3.89 25.88 2.78
CA GLY A 90 -2.77 26.39 1.99
C GLY A 90 -2.65 25.79 0.59
N ALA A 91 -3.34 24.71 0.29
CA ALA A 91 -3.23 24.01 -0.99
C ALA A 91 -4.10 24.66 -2.07
N PRO A 92 -3.54 25.00 -3.24
CA PRO A 92 -4.31 25.56 -4.35
C PRO A 92 -5.28 24.53 -5.00
N ASP A 93 -5.02 23.23 -4.80
CA ASP A 93 -5.78 22.14 -5.40
C ASP A 93 -5.69 20.90 -4.49
N LEU A 94 -6.83 20.49 -3.95
CA LEU A 94 -6.93 19.33 -3.05
C LEU A 94 -6.68 17.98 -3.75
N SER A 95 -6.91 17.92 -5.05
CA SER A 95 -6.58 16.73 -5.84
C SER A 95 -5.07 16.47 -5.90
N LEU A 96 -4.26 17.54 -5.92
CA LEU A 96 -2.79 17.43 -5.83
C LEU A 96 -2.33 16.92 -4.46
N VAL A 97 -3.01 17.33 -3.38
CA VAL A 97 -2.72 16.82 -2.03
C VAL A 97 -2.99 15.32 -1.94
N TYR A 98 -4.15 14.88 -2.45
CA TYR A 98 -4.46 13.46 -2.53
C TYR A 98 -3.39 12.67 -3.31
N LEU A 99 -3.03 13.16 -4.52
CA LEU A 99 -2.04 12.48 -5.36
C LEU A 99 -0.65 12.42 -4.69
N ALA A 100 -0.25 13.50 -4.01
CA ALA A 100 1.01 13.53 -3.28
C ALA A 100 1.02 12.49 -2.16
N LYS A 101 -0.02 12.45 -1.31
CA LYS A 101 -0.14 11.50 -0.21
C LYS A 101 -0.23 10.05 -0.70
N MET A 102 -1.01 9.81 -1.75
CA MET A 102 -1.10 8.49 -2.35
C MET A 102 0.26 8.00 -2.88
N LEU A 103 1.05 8.88 -3.54
CA LEU A 103 2.38 8.53 -4.02
C LEU A 103 3.36 8.31 -2.87
N SER A 104 3.30 9.12 -1.81
CA SER A 104 4.13 8.93 -0.61
C SER A 104 3.81 7.58 0.06
N ASN A 105 2.55 7.26 0.27
CA ASN A 105 2.09 5.98 0.81
C ASN A 105 2.51 4.79 -0.08
N PHE A 106 2.36 4.94 -1.40
CA PHE A 106 2.83 3.93 -2.35
C PHE A 106 4.33 3.67 -2.21
N LEU A 107 5.16 4.72 -2.12
CA LEU A 107 6.62 4.56 -1.98
C LEU A 107 6.99 3.85 -0.68
N ILE A 108 6.35 4.18 0.43
CA ILE A 108 6.58 3.52 1.72
C ILE A 108 6.19 2.03 1.64
N MET A 109 5.03 1.73 1.05
CA MET A 109 4.59 0.35 0.86
C MET A 109 5.49 -0.43 -0.10
N ALA A 110 5.94 0.21 -1.18
CA ALA A 110 6.88 -0.40 -2.12
C ALA A 110 8.22 -0.74 -1.44
N LEU A 111 8.74 0.17 -0.59
CA LEU A 111 9.94 -0.09 0.19
C LEU A 111 9.74 -1.27 1.16
N LEU A 112 8.62 -1.31 1.87
CA LEU A 112 8.27 -2.43 2.74
C LEU A 112 8.20 -3.74 1.96
N ALA A 113 7.49 -3.76 0.83
CA ALA A 113 7.34 -4.94 -0.01
C ALA A 113 8.72 -5.43 -0.53
N LEU A 114 9.53 -4.51 -1.05
CA LEU A 114 10.89 -4.84 -1.54
C LEU A 114 11.80 -5.34 -0.42
N PHE A 115 11.63 -4.85 0.80
CA PHE A 115 12.35 -5.35 1.98
C PHE A 115 11.89 -6.77 2.38
N LEU A 116 10.59 -7.05 2.29
CA LEU A 116 10.05 -8.37 2.65
C LEU A 116 10.48 -9.49 1.69
N LEU A 117 10.72 -9.19 0.42
CA LEU A 117 11.14 -10.21 -0.56
C LEU A 117 12.44 -10.93 -0.16
N PRO A 118 13.56 -10.23 0.15
CA PRO A 118 14.77 -10.89 0.59
C PRO A 118 14.59 -11.57 1.96
N VAL A 119 13.86 -10.96 2.89
CA VAL A 119 13.63 -11.57 4.21
C VAL A 119 12.85 -12.88 4.08
N TYR A 120 11.80 -12.89 3.26
CA TYR A 120 11.05 -14.12 2.94
C TYR A 120 11.97 -15.18 2.31
N SER A 121 12.74 -14.76 1.29
CA SER A 121 13.62 -15.69 0.55
C SER A 121 14.66 -16.34 1.44
N LEU A 122 15.18 -15.61 2.43
CA LEU A 122 16.14 -16.14 3.40
C LEU A 122 15.49 -17.10 4.39
N LEU A 123 14.32 -16.77 4.92
CA LEU A 123 13.64 -17.58 5.95
C LEU A 123 13.08 -18.90 5.39
N TYR A 124 12.52 -18.84 4.18
CA TYR A 124 11.87 -20.00 3.57
C TYR A 124 12.76 -20.75 2.57
N ASN A 125 14.01 -20.28 2.37
CA ASN A 125 14.92 -20.81 1.35
C ASN A 125 14.26 -20.93 -0.05
N TYR A 126 13.44 -19.94 -0.40
CA TYR A 126 12.66 -19.87 -1.63
C TYR A 126 12.79 -18.50 -2.28
N SER A 127 13.29 -18.43 -3.52
CA SER A 127 13.56 -17.16 -4.21
C SER A 127 12.27 -16.55 -4.78
N LEU A 128 11.96 -15.32 -4.35
CA LEU A 128 10.89 -14.49 -4.89
C LEU A 128 11.39 -13.44 -5.91
N PHE A 129 12.70 -13.49 -6.27
CA PHE A 129 13.30 -12.52 -7.17
C PHE A 129 12.97 -12.81 -8.65
N ASN A 130 11.72 -12.66 -9.00
CA ASN A 130 11.20 -12.68 -10.37
C ASN A 130 10.72 -11.27 -10.74
N GLY A 131 11.15 -10.73 -11.87
CA GLY A 131 10.79 -9.37 -12.29
C GLY A 131 9.28 -9.17 -12.46
N LEU A 132 8.55 -10.18 -12.96
CA LEU A 132 7.09 -10.14 -13.05
C LEU A 132 6.45 -10.14 -11.66
N PHE A 133 6.98 -10.91 -10.72
CA PHE A 133 6.48 -10.97 -9.35
C PHE A 133 6.68 -9.62 -8.64
N VAL A 134 7.85 -9.03 -8.74
CA VAL A 134 8.14 -7.70 -8.20
C VAL A 134 7.20 -6.65 -8.80
N GLY A 135 7.05 -6.66 -10.13
CA GLY A 135 6.13 -5.75 -10.83
C GLY A 135 4.68 -5.92 -10.37
N LEU A 136 4.22 -7.14 -10.15
CA LEU A 136 2.88 -7.45 -9.64
C LEU A 136 2.67 -6.86 -8.24
N ILE A 137 3.61 -7.10 -7.32
CA ILE A 137 3.54 -6.59 -5.94
C ILE A 137 3.52 -5.06 -5.91
N LEU A 138 4.34 -4.41 -6.74
CA LEU A 138 4.36 -2.95 -6.86
C LEU A 138 3.05 -2.41 -7.45
N LEU A 139 2.49 -3.06 -8.47
CA LEU A 139 1.20 -2.68 -9.04
C LEU A 139 0.05 -2.86 -8.03
N GLY A 140 0.07 -3.95 -7.27
CA GLY A 140 -0.86 -4.17 -6.17
C GLY A 140 -0.74 -3.10 -5.07
N ALA A 141 0.49 -2.77 -4.66
CA ALA A 141 0.76 -1.71 -3.69
C ALA A 141 0.28 -0.33 -4.20
N ARG A 142 0.38 -0.07 -5.50
CA ARG A 142 -0.13 1.15 -6.14
C ARG A 142 -1.66 1.21 -6.10
N ALA A 143 -2.33 0.10 -6.43
CA ALA A 143 -3.79 -0.01 -6.37
C ALA A 143 -4.30 0.12 -4.92
N TYR A 144 -3.60 -0.53 -3.98
CA TYR A 144 -3.87 -0.45 -2.55
C TYR A 144 -3.76 0.98 -2.02
N SER A 145 -2.64 1.67 -2.28
CA SER A 145 -2.38 3.01 -1.76
C SER A 145 -3.40 4.03 -2.25
N ALA A 146 -3.94 3.87 -3.47
CA ALA A 146 -4.98 4.75 -3.99
C ALA A 146 -6.26 4.71 -3.13
N MET A 147 -6.77 3.52 -2.83
CA MET A 147 -7.96 3.35 -2.01
C MET A 147 -7.70 3.69 -0.54
N ALA A 148 -6.58 3.22 0.01
CA ALA A 148 -6.23 3.43 1.40
C ALA A 148 -6.05 4.91 1.75
N THR A 149 -5.43 5.70 0.86
CA THR A 149 -5.28 7.14 1.05
C THR A 149 -6.62 7.88 1.02
N LEU A 150 -7.54 7.49 0.14
CA LEU A 150 -8.90 8.06 0.13
C LEU A 150 -9.61 7.80 1.46
N LEU A 151 -9.66 6.53 1.87
CA LEU A 151 -10.35 6.14 3.09
C LEU A 151 -9.69 6.73 4.34
N ALA A 152 -8.37 6.84 4.37
CA ALA A 152 -7.65 7.48 5.47
C ALA A 152 -8.04 8.97 5.57
N GLY A 153 -8.08 9.69 4.44
CA GLY A 153 -8.53 11.09 4.41
C GLY A 153 -9.98 11.27 4.89
N LEU A 154 -10.89 10.35 4.51
CA LEU A 154 -12.27 10.34 4.97
C LEU A 154 -12.39 10.05 6.47
N SER A 155 -11.57 9.15 6.98
CA SER A 155 -11.62 8.73 8.39
C SER A 155 -11.10 9.77 9.37
N VAL A 156 -10.24 10.68 8.92
CA VAL A 156 -9.65 11.76 9.74
C VAL A 156 -10.72 12.61 10.42
N GLN A 157 -11.83 12.87 9.75
CA GLN A 157 -12.93 13.71 10.26
C GLN A 157 -13.88 12.97 11.22
N THR A 158 -13.68 11.66 11.46
CA THR A 158 -14.59 10.86 12.27
C THR A 158 -13.99 10.47 13.62
N ARG A 159 -14.83 10.38 14.67
CA ARG A 159 -14.38 9.92 16.01
C ARG A 159 -13.91 8.46 16.05
N MET A 160 -14.31 7.65 15.05
CA MET A 160 -13.97 6.22 14.96
C MET A 160 -12.87 5.93 13.93
N ARG A 161 -12.02 6.90 13.65
CA ARG A 161 -10.98 6.88 12.59
C ARG A 161 -10.17 5.57 12.55
N ASP A 162 -9.73 5.09 13.71
CA ASP A 162 -8.84 3.92 13.80
C ASP A 162 -9.50 2.59 13.39
N MET A 163 -10.83 2.51 13.53
CA MET A 163 -11.60 1.31 13.15
C MET A 163 -12.18 1.40 11.73
N LEU A 164 -12.55 2.60 11.28
CA LEU A 164 -13.20 2.78 9.97
C LEU A 164 -12.29 2.39 8.82
N LEU A 165 -11.02 2.78 8.88
CA LEU A 165 -10.08 2.52 7.81
C LEU A 165 -9.92 1.01 7.54
N PRO A 166 -9.57 0.13 8.51
CA PRO A 166 -9.47 -1.30 8.25
C PRO A 166 -10.80 -1.92 7.81
N VAL A 167 -11.92 -1.58 8.48
CA VAL A 167 -13.22 -2.20 8.24
C VAL A 167 -13.73 -1.93 6.82
N LEU A 168 -13.56 -0.71 6.30
CA LEU A 168 -13.99 -0.36 4.95
C LEU A 168 -12.96 -0.76 3.89
N LEU A 169 -11.68 -0.71 4.22
CA LEU A 169 -10.59 -0.96 3.29
C LEU A 169 -10.58 -2.41 2.81
N PHE A 170 -10.72 -3.39 3.71
CA PHE A 170 -10.63 -4.80 3.35
C PHE A 170 -11.67 -5.25 2.32
N PRO A 171 -12.99 -4.96 2.47
CA PRO A 171 -13.98 -5.30 1.45
C PRO A 171 -13.72 -4.63 0.09
N LEU A 172 -13.34 -3.36 0.10
CA LEU A 172 -13.09 -2.61 -1.14
C LEU A 172 -11.85 -3.10 -1.88
N LEU A 173 -10.86 -3.62 -1.16
CA LEU A 173 -9.65 -4.18 -1.73
C LEU A 173 -9.75 -5.67 -2.13
N MET A 174 -10.91 -6.32 -1.93
CA MET A 174 -11.06 -7.74 -2.30
C MET A 174 -10.63 -8.04 -3.74
N PRO A 175 -11.00 -7.24 -4.77
CA PRO A 175 -10.55 -7.49 -6.14
C PRO A 175 -9.02 -7.42 -6.28
N VAL A 176 -8.38 -6.47 -5.60
CA VAL A 176 -6.91 -6.32 -5.60
C VAL A 176 -6.24 -7.51 -4.92
N ASN A 177 -6.75 -7.91 -3.74
CA ASN A 177 -6.21 -9.02 -2.97
C ASN A 177 -6.28 -10.34 -3.76
N ILE A 178 -7.42 -10.61 -4.39
CA ILE A 178 -7.60 -11.80 -5.22
C ILE A 178 -6.66 -11.78 -6.42
N ALA A 179 -6.58 -10.64 -7.11
CA ALA A 179 -5.74 -10.51 -8.30
C ALA A 179 -4.25 -10.71 -8.00
N VAL A 180 -3.73 -10.08 -6.93
CA VAL A 180 -2.33 -10.23 -6.53
C VAL A 180 -2.02 -11.67 -6.15
N VAL A 181 -2.86 -12.30 -5.33
CA VAL A 181 -2.61 -13.67 -4.88
C VAL A 181 -2.69 -14.66 -6.06
N LYS A 182 -3.71 -14.55 -6.92
CA LYS A 182 -3.85 -15.43 -8.08
C LYS A 182 -2.71 -15.27 -9.10
N ALA A 183 -2.39 -14.03 -9.46
CA ALA A 183 -1.30 -13.76 -10.39
C ALA A 183 0.06 -14.16 -9.81
N GLY A 184 0.31 -13.84 -8.54
CA GLY A 184 1.60 -14.14 -7.92
C GLY A 184 1.85 -15.62 -7.76
N THR A 185 0.83 -16.39 -7.35
CA THR A 185 0.92 -17.86 -7.34
C THR A 185 1.22 -18.41 -8.73
N ALA A 186 0.48 -17.96 -9.76
CA ALA A 186 0.67 -18.39 -11.13
C ALA A 186 2.09 -18.06 -11.68
N ILE A 187 2.65 -16.89 -11.31
CA ILE A 187 4.03 -16.51 -11.66
C ILE A 187 5.04 -17.46 -11.00
N LEU A 188 4.86 -17.78 -9.72
CA LEU A 188 5.78 -18.63 -8.97
C LEU A 188 5.68 -20.10 -9.40
N GLU A 189 4.54 -20.53 -9.90
CA GLU A 189 4.32 -21.85 -10.52
C GLU A 189 4.83 -21.92 -11.97
N GLY A 190 5.28 -20.80 -12.55
CA GLY A 190 5.85 -20.76 -13.89
C GLY A 190 4.82 -20.78 -15.02
N LEU A 191 3.57 -20.37 -14.76
CA LEU A 191 2.52 -20.30 -15.80
C LEU A 191 2.85 -19.21 -16.84
N PRO A 192 2.40 -19.39 -18.10
CA PRO A 192 2.65 -18.43 -19.16
C PRO A 192 1.97 -17.10 -18.88
N PHE A 193 2.59 -15.98 -19.33
CA PHE A 193 2.06 -14.63 -19.12
C PHE A 193 0.65 -14.41 -19.67
N ALA A 194 0.27 -15.15 -20.69
CA ALA A 194 -1.07 -15.08 -21.27
C ALA A 194 -2.17 -15.37 -20.24
N ASP A 195 -1.96 -16.34 -19.35
CA ASP A 195 -2.91 -16.75 -18.31
C ASP A 195 -2.93 -15.77 -17.14
N ILE A 196 -1.86 -15.00 -16.97
CA ILE A 196 -1.66 -14.07 -15.85
C ILE A 196 -2.11 -12.66 -16.22
N SER A 197 -2.09 -12.30 -17.50
CA SER A 197 -2.30 -10.96 -18.03
C SER A 197 -3.62 -10.32 -17.62
N ILE A 198 -4.67 -11.12 -17.45
CA ILE A 198 -5.99 -10.64 -16.99
C ILE A 198 -5.91 -9.99 -15.59
N TRP A 199 -5.11 -10.55 -14.70
CA TRP A 199 -4.93 -10.03 -13.34
C TRP A 199 -4.16 -8.72 -13.32
N PHE A 200 -3.11 -8.59 -14.17
CA PHE A 200 -2.39 -7.33 -14.35
C PHE A 200 -3.32 -6.25 -14.91
N THR A 201 -4.14 -6.59 -15.89
CA THR A 201 -5.11 -5.66 -16.48
C THR A 201 -6.14 -5.22 -15.44
N LEU A 202 -6.65 -6.15 -14.61
CA LEU A 202 -7.57 -5.83 -13.53
C LEU A 202 -6.94 -4.88 -12.52
N LEU A 203 -5.71 -5.16 -12.07
CA LEU A 203 -4.99 -4.30 -11.12
C LEU A 203 -4.70 -2.91 -11.68
N ALA A 204 -4.28 -2.83 -12.94
CA ALA A 204 -4.03 -1.56 -13.63
C ALA A 204 -5.32 -0.75 -13.78
N ALA A 205 -6.41 -1.39 -14.24
CA ALA A 205 -7.71 -0.75 -14.35
C ALA A 205 -8.22 -0.26 -12.99
N TYR A 206 -8.13 -1.10 -11.96
CA TYR A 206 -8.50 -0.72 -10.60
C TYR A 206 -7.69 0.49 -10.11
N ALA A 207 -6.36 0.45 -10.26
CA ALA A 207 -5.49 1.55 -9.85
C ALA A 207 -5.84 2.87 -10.54
N VAL A 208 -6.11 2.85 -11.85
CA VAL A 208 -6.48 4.04 -12.63
C VAL A 208 -7.86 4.55 -12.22
N ILE A 209 -8.87 3.68 -12.18
CA ILE A 209 -10.25 4.04 -11.86
C ILE A 209 -10.31 4.64 -10.45
N ILE A 210 -9.75 3.94 -9.45
CA ILE A 210 -9.79 4.41 -8.07
C ILE A 210 -9.00 5.72 -7.91
N THR A 211 -7.83 5.86 -8.52
CA THR A 211 -7.07 7.13 -8.46
C THR A 211 -7.89 8.28 -9.03
N THR A 212 -8.56 8.07 -10.17
CA THR A 212 -9.36 9.11 -10.82
C THR A 212 -10.57 9.49 -9.98
N ILE A 213 -11.34 8.50 -9.51
CA ILE A 213 -12.51 8.74 -8.66
C ILE A 213 -12.09 9.42 -7.35
N SER A 214 -11.05 8.90 -6.70
CA SER A 214 -10.56 9.43 -5.43
C SER A 214 -10.05 10.85 -5.53
N SER A 215 -9.36 11.21 -6.62
CA SER A 215 -8.89 12.58 -6.81
C SER A 215 -10.05 13.57 -6.96
N MET A 216 -11.16 13.17 -7.55
CA MET A 216 -12.37 13.99 -7.68
C MET A 216 -13.16 14.06 -6.37
N VAL A 217 -13.36 12.91 -5.71
CA VAL A 217 -14.16 12.81 -4.48
C VAL A 217 -13.45 13.51 -3.31
N PHE A 218 -12.13 13.43 -3.23
CA PHE A 218 -11.34 14.04 -2.16
C PHE A 218 -11.58 15.55 -2.03
N GLU A 219 -11.78 16.24 -3.15
CA GLU A 219 -12.09 17.67 -3.15
C GLU A 219 -13.46 17.98 -2.55
N TYR A 220 -14.47 17.13 -2.80
CA TYR A 220 -15.83 17.35 -2.31
C TYR A 220 -15.96 17.05 -0.82
N VAL A 221 -15.33 15.98 -0.37
CA VAL A 221 -15.46 15.47 1.00
C VAL A 221 -14.77 16.35 2.04
N ILE A 222 -13.69 16.99 1.66
CA ILE A 222 -12.90 17.81 2.60
C ILE A 222 -13.43 19.26 2.70
N LYS A 223 -14.27 19.69 1.74
CA LYS A 223 -14.87 21.04 1.75
C LYS A 223 -16.16 21.13 2.58
N GLU A 224 -16.74 20.01 3.01
CA GLU A 224 -17.87 19.95 3.95
C GLU A 224 -17.41 19.79 5.41
#